data_51dc5bc2237213efcaf849a48f1a1cc9
#
_entry.id   51dc5bc2237213efcaf849a48f1a1cc9
#
_cell.length_a   1.000
_cell.length_b   1.000
_cell.length_c   1.000
_cell.angle_alpha   90.00
_cell.angle_beta   90.00
_cell.angle_gamma   90.00
#
_symmetry.space_group_name_H-M   'P 1'
#
loop_
_entity.id
_entity.type
_entity.pdbx_description
1 polymer ?
#
loop_
_entity_poly.entity_id
_entity_poly.type
_entity_poly.pdbx_seq_one_letter_code
_entity_poly.pdbx_strand_id
1 'polypeptide(L)'
;VIRKVLETISLLVKRIMAKKKRNKIIWTVVLLIVIFGGGGFYYLYSNDSGDTVEQEAFVTVEMGTVVEKALAVGTIEPENEIAVKSKLSGVVSRIYAEAGDYVQKGDPLIEVSPDPTPLELAEAKRSLQRIEIEEVNIGKELERMSTLLERNLVAQQDHDRLKERHSDVLVRKQIAEERLELLESGRIQMDDVLIESVIRAPIDGYILEELVDVGEPIVPLTSYQAGTPLMTIAEMENLLFKGTVDEIDIGKVHIGMPVELKIGALPADTILGEVSHISLKAMEQDNATVFPIEITITDKKGAILRAGYSANADIIIERMTNTLTIPERVVEMRDGKAFVDVSGTEPGSRVEREITVGMSDAITIAVTSGLEEGDKVLERPIKTLTIR
;
A
#
# COMPACT_ATOMS: atom_id res chain seq x y z
N VAL A 1 -39.09 -14.30 38.06
CA VAL A 1 -39.81 -15.08 39.13
C VAL A 1 -39.77 -14.29 40.43
N ILE A 2 -38.61 -13.77 40.87
CA ILE A 2 -38.40 -13.08 42.16
C ILE A 2 -39.28 -11.83 42.36
N ARG A 3 -39.49 -11.04 41.29
CA ARG A 3 -40.31 -9.79 41.35
C ARG A 3 -41.80 -10.06 41.61
N LYS A 4 -42.33 -11.15 41.07
CA LYS A 4 -43.73 -11.59 41.32
C LYS A 4 -43.96 -12.11 42.75
N VAL A 5 -42.98 -12.76 43.34
CA VAL A 5 -43.03 -13.26 44.72
C VAL A 5 -43.00 -12.11 45.72
N LEU A 6 -42.18 -11.08 45.48
CA LEU A 6 -42.09 -9.85 46.30
C LEU A 6 -43.39 -9.03 46.28
N GLU A 7 -44.08 -8.93 45.13
CA GLU A 7 -45.39 -8.25 45.05
C GLU A 7 -46.48 -9.01 45.78
N THR A 8 -46.47 -10.34 45.68
CA THR A 8 -47.46 -11.17 46.40
C THR A 8 -47.28 -11.10 47.92
N ILE A 9 -46.04 -11.07 48.40
CA ILE A 9 -45.72 -10.93 49.83
C ILE A 9 -46.15 -9.50 50.33
N SER A 10 -45.89 -8.46 49.53
CA SER A 10 -46.29 -7.08 49.87
C SER A 10 -47.82 -6.90 49.99
N LEU A 11 -48.60 -7.59 49.14
CA LEU A 11 -50.07 -7.59 49.19
C LEU A 11 -50.60 -8.37 50.36
N LEU A 12 -49.95 -9.48 50.77
CA LEU A 12 -50.35 -10.27 51.94
C LEU A 12 -50.09 -9.48 53.25
N VAL A 13 -48.95 -8.81 53.35
CA VAL A 13 -48.59 -8.00 54.51
C VAL A 13 -49.57 -6.79 54.67
N LYS A 14 -49.97 -6.12 53.60
CA LYS A 14 -50.97 -5.06 53.62
C LYS A 14 -52.36 -5.55 54.03
N ARG A 15 -52.74 -6.78 53.70
CA ARG A 15 -54.04 -7.37 54.07
C ARG A 15 -54.11 -7.79 55.56
N ILE A 16 -53.00 -8.14 56.16
CA ILE A 16 -52.87 -8.50 57.59
C ILE A 16 -52.87 -7.26 58.48
N MET A 17 -52.35 -6.12 58.05
CA MET A 17 -52.33 -4.86 58.83
C MET A 17 -53.70 -4.18 59.01
N ALA A 18 -54.72 -4.58 58.22
CA ALA A 18 -56.05 -3.93 58.26
C ALA A 18 -57.04 -4.43 59.34
N LYS A 19 -56.67 -5.44 60.20
CA LYS A 19 -57.53 -5.92 61.30
C LYS A 19 -56.90 -5.70 62.67
N LYS A 20 -57.31 -4.61 63.30
CA LYS A 20 -56.95 -4.14 64.64
C LYS A 20 -57.48 -5.12 65.74
N LYS A 21 -56.57 -5.52 66.69
CA LYS A 21 -56.80 -6.21 67.96
C LYS A 21 -57.05 -7.70 67.92
N ARG A 22 -56.00 -8.44 68.27
CA ARG A 22 -55.82 -9.67 69.07
C ARG A 22 -54.81 -10.60 68.39
N ASN A 23 -53.62 -10.57 68.93
CA ASN A 23 -52.76 -11.66 69.27
C ASN A 23 -51.29 -11.35 69.17
N LYS A 24 -50.69 -10.95 70.24
CA LYS A 24 -49.22 -10.91 70.42
C LYS A 24 -48.53 -12.22 69.98
N ILE A 25 -49.27 -13.31 70.04
CA ILE A 25 -48.78 -14.68 69.66
C ILE A 25 -48.62 -14.76 68.13
N ILE A 26 -49.49 -14.14 67.29
CA ILE A 26 -49.36 -14.20 65.85
C ILE A 26 -48.13 -13.39 65.37
N TRP A 27 -47.85 -12.27 66.02
CA TRP A 27 -46.67 -11.49 65.74
C TRP A 27 -45.33 -12.18 66.07
N THR A 28 -45.32 -12.96 67.20
CA THR A 28 -44.13 -13.75 67.57
C THR A 28 -43.89 -14.90 66.60
N VAL A 29 -44.97 -15.56 66.12
CA VAL A 29 -44.85 -16.67 65.14
C VAL A 29 -44.39 -16.12 63.77
N VAL A 30 -44.88 -14.93 63.31
CA VAL A 30 -44.42 -14.31 62.07
C VAL A 30 -42.96 -13.89 62.21
N LEU A 31 -42.56 -13.36 63.38
CA LEU A 31 -41.14 -12.94 63.57
C LEU A 31 -40.20 -14.20 63.59
N LEU A 32 -40.66 -15.28 64.16
CA LEU A 32 -39.92 -16.56 64.16
C LEU A 32 -39.80 -17.16 62.74
N ILE A 33 -40.84 -17.09 61.93
CA ILE A 33 -40.82 -17.54 60.55
C ILE A 33 -39.88 -16.66 59.70
N VAL A 34 -39.84 -15.34 59.93
CA VAL A 34 -38.90 -14.44 59.24
C VAL A 34 -37.46 -14.68 59.69
N ILE A 35 -37.20 -14.93 60.98
CA ILE A 35 -35.85 -15.17 61.46
C ILE A 35 -35.36 -16.60 61.04
N PHE A 36 -36.20 -17.63 61.19
CA PHE A 36 -35.80 -18.98 60.77
C PHE A 36 -35.84 -19.18 59.25
N GLY A 37 -36.82 -18.60 58.58
CA GLY A 37 -36.89 -18.64 57.08
C GLY A 37 -35.83 -17.78 56.43
N GLY A 38 -35.59 -16.56 56.96
CA GLY A 38 -34.53 -15.67 56.46
C GLY A 38 -33.13 -16.18 56.83
N GLY A 39 -32.95 -16.71 58.05
CA GLY A 39 -31.68 -17.29 58.47
C GLY A 39 -31.35 -18.60 57.74
N GLY A 40 -32.38 -19.47 57.54
CA GLY A 40 -32.23 -20.67 56.74
C GLY A 40 -31.94 -20.38 55.24
N PHE A 41 -32.63 -19.39 54.69
CA PHE A 41 -32.36 -18.93 53.31
C PHE A 41 -30.98 -18.28 53.17
N TYR A 42 -30.56 -17.50 54.15
CA TYR A 42 -29.22 -16.93 54.19
C TYR A 42 -28.13 -18.01 54.35
N TYR A 43 -28.37 -19.01 55.18
CA TYR A 43 -27.44 -20.14 55.36
C TYR A 43 -27.34 -21.03 54.13
N LEU A 44 -28.45 -21.30 53.44
CA LEU A 44 -28.47 -22.05 52.18
C LEU A 44 -27.86 -21.23 51.03
N TYR A 45 -28.03 -19.90 51.02
CA TYR A 45 -27.48 -19.03 50.00
C TYR A 45 -26.00 -18.70 50.24
N SER A 46 -25.56 -18.59 51.49
CA SER A 46 -24.16 -18.35 51.83
C SER A 46 -23.27 -19.59 51.75
N ASN A 47 -23.88 -20.77 51.76
CA ASN A 47 -23.14 -22.03 51.66
C ASN A 47 -23.08 -22.59 50.24
N ASP A 48 -23.70 -21.88 49.27
CA ASP A 48 -23.46 -22.07 47.82
C ASP A 48 -22.31 -21.17 47.37
N SER A 49 -21.23 -21.12 48.17
CA SER A 49 -19.89 -20.88 47.63
C SER A 49 -19.53 -22.14 46.87
N GLY A 50 -20.13 -22.27 45.66
CA GLY A 50 -19.66 -23.24 44.71
C GLY A 50 -18.15 -22.99 44.57
N ASP A 51 -17.34 -23.91 45.07
CA ASP A 51 -16.04 -24.14 44.50
C ASP A 51 -16.29 -24.23 42.98
N THR A 52 -16.12 -23.12 42.27
CA THR A 52 -15.79 -23.18 40.86
C THR A 52 -14.50 -23.99 40.86
N VAL A 53 -14.63 -25.28 40.69
CA VAL A 53 -13.54 -26.11 40.22
C VAL A 53 -13.17 -25.45 38.90
N GLU A 54 -12.16 -24.56 38.95
CA GLU A 54 -11.49 -24.07 37.75
C GLU A 54 -11.16 -25.35 37.00
N GLN A 55 -11.92 -25.64 35.94
CA GLN A 55 -11.60 -26.76 35.07
C GLN A 55 -10.24 -26.41 34.50
N GLU A 56 -9.22 -27.05 35.03
CA GLU A 56 -7.87 -26.94 34.53
C GLU A 56 -7.90 -27.35 33.06
N ALA A 57 -7.71 -26.37 32.19
CA ALA A 57 -7.59 -26.63 30.76
C ALA A 57 -6.17 -27.16 30.52
N PHE A 58 -6.08 -28.28 29.83
CA PHE A 58 -4.82 -28.87 29.41
C PHE A 58 -4.70 -28.74 27.90
N VAL A 59 -3.52 -28.40 27.45
CA VAL A 59 -3.13 -28.44 26.04
C VAL A 59 -2.30 -29.69 25.82
N THR A 60 -2.65 -30.47 24.81
CA THR A 60 -1.89 -31.66 24.41
C THR A 60 -0.68 -31.25 23.59
N VAL A 61 0.45 -31.84 23.87
CA VAL A 61 1.67 -31.71 23.06
C VAL A 61 1.49 -32.48 21.77
N GLU A 62 1.58 -31.79 20.64
CA GLU A 62 1.39 -32.39 19.31
C GLU A 62 2.58 -32.08 18.41
N MET A 63 2.79 -32.97 17.42
CA MET A 63 3.77 -32.69 16.36
C MET A 63 3.21 -31.60 15.45
N GLY A 64 3.99 -30.54 15.25
CA GLY A 64 3.58 -29.39 14.45
C GLY A 64 4.70 -28.79 13.62
N THR A 65 4.38 -27.63 13.04
CA THR A 65 5.35 -26.80 12.33
C THR A 65 5.32 -25.41 12.96
N VAL A 66 6.48 -24.91 13.32
CA VAL A 66 6.69 -23.54 13.77
C VAL A 66 7.43 -22.78 12.69
N VAL A 67 6.97 -21.56 12.39
CA VAL A 67 7.55 -20.72 11.32
C VAL A 67 7.87 -19.36 11.92
N GLU A 68 9.15 -19.04 12.01
CA GLU A 68 9.58 -17.68 12.32
C GLU A 68 9.47 -16.84 11.05
N LYS A 69 8.80 -15.71 11.14
CA LYS A 69 8.56 -14.83 9.99
C LYS A 69 8.66 -13.38 10.37
N ALA A 70 9.16 -12.57 9.44
CA ALA A 70 9.06 -11.12 9.50
C ALA A 70 7.85 -10.67 8.68
N LEU A 71 7.13 -9.66 9.18
CA LEU A 71 5.99 -9.08 8.48
C LEU A 71 6.43 -7.84 7.71
N ALA A 72 6.09 -7.81 6.43
CA ALA A 72 6.15 -6.58 5.65
C ALA A 72 4.75 -6.15 5.21
N VAL A 73 4.50 -4.85 5.24
CA VAL A 73 3.24 -4.26 4.78
C VAL A 73 3.52 -3.36 3.59
N GLY A 74 2.70 -3.47 2.54
CA GLY A 74 2.91 -2.71 1.31
C GLY A 74 1.83 -2.92 0.27
N THR A 75 2.18 -2.65 -0.99
CA THR A 75 1.31 -2.71 -2.15
C THR A 75 1.93 -3.53 -3.28
N ILE A 76 1.06 -4.05 -4.14
CA ILE A 76 1.49 -4.66 -5.40
C ILE A 76 1.66 -3.53 -6.42
N GLU A 77 2.83 -3.41 -7.02
CA GLU A 77 3.15 -2.39 -8.00
C GLU A 77 3.78 -3.02 -9.24
N PRO A 78 3.63 -2.40 -10.41
CA PRO A 78 4.39 -2.83 -11.59
C PRO A 78 5.88 -2.53 -11.39
N GLU A 79 6.72 -3.37 -12.00
CA GLU A 79 8.17 -3.15 -12.01
C GLU A 79 8.52 -1.85 -12.74
N ASN A 80 7.88 -1.63 -13.89
CA ASN A 80 8.06 -0.46 -14.73
C ASN A 80 6.74 0.32 -14.86
N GLU A 81 6.75 1.53 -14.37
CA GLU A 81 5.65 2.48 -14.47
C GLU A 81 6.17 3.82 -14.99
N ILE A 82 5.53 4.35 -16.00
CA ILE A 82 5.93 5.61 -16.64
C ILE A 82 4.77 6.60 -16.65
N ALA A 83 4.97 7.74 -16.01
CA ALA A 83 4.10 8.89 -16.16
C ALA A 83 4.39 9.61 -17.48
N VAL A 84 3.46 9.51 -18.42
CA VAL A 84 3.54 10.19 -19.71
C VAL A 84 3.28 11.67 -19.51
N LYS A 85 4.19 12.51 -20.02
CA LYS A 85 4.13 13.96 -19.88
C LYS A 85 4.26 14.65 -21.23
N SER A 86 3.62 15.81 -21.39
CA SER A 86 3.76 16.63 -22.60
C SER A 86 5.09 17.35 -22.66
N LYS A 87 5.60 17.52 -23.88
CA LYS A 87 6.71 18.44 -24.20
C LYS A 87 6.21 19.79 -24.74
N LEU A 88 4.90 19.90 -24.99
CA LEU A 88 4.25 21.10 -25.54
C LEU A 88 3.26 21.65 -24.52
N SER A 89 3.13 22.97 -24.43
CA SER A 89 2.04 23.63 -23.73
C SER A 89 0.80 23.70 -24.62
N GLY A 90 -0.37 23.57 -24.03
CA GLY A 90 -1.62 23.64 -24.76
C GLY A 90 -2.80 23.14 -23.97
N VAL A 91 -3.87 22.82 -24.67
CA VAL A 91 -5.11 22.27 -24.12
C VAL A 91 -5.33 20.89 -24.71
N VAL A 92 -5.74 19.92 -23.89
CA VAL A 92 -6.11 18.57 -24.35
C VAL A 92 -7.29 18.68 -25.32
N SER A 93 -7.07 18.32 -26.57
CA SER A 93 -8.11 18.38 -27.61
C SER A 93 -8.83 17.06 -27.80
N ARG A 94 -8.14 15.94 -27.63
CA ARG A 94 -8.67 14.60 -27.78
C ARG A 94 -7.86 13.58 -26.99
N ILE A 95 -8.56 12.60 -26.42
CA ILE A 95 -7.99 11.42 -25.80
C ILE A 95 -8.31 10.23 -26.71
N TYR A 96 -7.29 9.43 -27.07
CA TYR A 96 -7.39 8.30 -27.99
C TYR A 96 -7.48 6.96 -27.27
N ALA A 97 -6.95 6.88 -26.05
CA ALA A 97 -6.92 5.67 -25.26
C ALA A 97 -7.29 5.99 -23.81
N GLU A 98 -8.09 5.15 -23.18
CA GLU A 98 -8.65 5.33 -21.85
C GLU A 98 -7.95 4.43 -20.81
N ALA A 99 -8.18 4.70 -19.51
CA ALA A 99 -7.68 3.84 -18.43
C ALA A 99 -8.20 2.40 -18.57
N GLY A 100 -7.30 1.43 -18.54
CA GLY A 100 -7.56 0.01 -18.75
C GLY A 100 -7.22 -0.51 -20.14
N ASP A 101 -6.99 0.35 -21.13
CA ASP A 101 -6.60 -0.05 -22.48
C ASP A 101 -5.15 -0.53 -22.52
N TYR A 102 -4.88 -1.51 -23.38
CA TYR A 102 -3.54 -1.92 -23.73
C TYR A 102 -3.05 -1.14 -24.93
N VAL A 103 -1.88 -0.53 -24.80
CA VAL A 103 -1.25 0.26 -25.86
C VAL A 103 0.14 -0.26 -26.20
N GLN A 104 0.53 -0.09 -27.47
CA GLN A 104 1.86 -0.41 -27.95
C GLN A 104 2.69 0.87 -28.05
N LYS A 105 3.99 0.72 -27.92
CA LYS A 105 4.93 1.84 -28.11
C LYS A 105 4.71 2.54 -29.45
N GLY A 106 4.42 3.83 -29.38
CA GLY A 106 4.12 4.66 -30.55
C GLY A 106 2.62 4.87 -30.82
N ASP A 107 1.73 4.16 -30.13
CA ASP A 107 0.29 4.39 -30.25
C ASP A 107 -0.09 5.80 -29.77
N PRO A 108 -1.05 6.47 -30.44
CA PRO A 108 -1.50 7.78 -30.03
C PRO A 108 -2.29 7.69 -28.72
N LEU A 109 -1.94 8.54 -27.77
CA LEU A 109 -2.62 8.61 -26.47
C LEU A 109 -3.50 9.84 -26.35
N ILE A 110 -2.90 11.01 -26.51
CA ILE A 110 -3.55 12.31 -26.32
C ILE A 110 -3.12 13.27 -27.41
N GLU A 111 -4.06 14.02 -27.97
CA GLU A 111 -3.80 15.16 -28.84
C GLU A 111 -3.92 16.47 -28.05
N VAL A 112 -2.90 17.29 -28.16
CA VAL A 112 -2.81 18.59 -27.49
C VAL A 112 -2.91 19.69 -28.55
N SER A 113 -3.88 20.58 -28.40
CA SER A 113 -3.95 21.79 -29.22
C SER A 113 -3.06 22.84 -28.57
N PRO A 114 -2.08 23.42 -29.32
CA PRO A 114 -1.31 24.53 -28.79
C PRO A 114 -2.23 25.69 -28.40
N ASP A 115 -1.94 26.29 -27.26
CA ASP A 115 -2.61 27.51 -26.79
C ASP A 115 -1.56 28.56 -26.45
N PRO A 116 -0.88 29.13 -27.51
CA PRO A 116 0.13 30.13 -27.27
C PRO A 116 -0.51 31.41 -26.75
N THR A 117 0.18 32.06 -25.83
CA THR A 117 -0.27 33.38 -25.38
C THR A 117 -0.30 34.38 -26.57
N PRO A 118 -1.24 35.33 -26.55
CA PRO A 118 -1.30 36.37 -27.60
C PRO A 118 0.04 37.11 -27.81
N LEU A 119 0.84 37.20 -26.73
CA LEU A 119 2.17 37.83 -26.79
C LEU A 119 3.15 36.95 -27.56
N GLU A 120 3.25 35.67 -27.28
CA GLU A 120 4.14 34.73 -27.98
C GLU A 120 3.83 34.65 -29.47
N LEU A 121 2.53 34.57 -29.81
CA LEU A 121 2.10 34.56 -31.20
C LEU A 121 2.46 35.89 -31.92
N ALA A 122 2.24 37.03 -31.26
CA ALA A 122 2.59 38.33 -31.81
C ALA A 122 4.12 38.49 -32.01
N GLU A 123 4.91 38.00 -31.06
CA GLU A 123 6.38 38.01 -31.15
C GLU A 123 6.89 37.16 -32.32
N ALA A 124 6.37 35.94 -32.50
CA ALA A 124 6.73 35.06 -33.60
C ALA A 124 6.38 35.68 -34.93
N LYS A 125 5.14 36.20 -35.10
CA LYS A 125 4.71 36.90 -36.33
C LYS A 125 5.60 38.11 -36.66
N ARG A 126 5.93 38.93 -35.67
CA ARG A 126 6.80 40.08 -35.89
C ARG A 126 8.26 39.69 -36.14
N SER A 127 8.73 38.59 -35.59
CA SER A 127 10.06 38.04 -35.88
C SER A 127 10.15 37.62 -37.35
N LEU A 128 9.17 36.85 -37.83
CA LEU A 128 9.07 36.44 -39.23
C LEU A 128 9.01 37.67 -40.15
N GLN A 129 8.12 38.63 -39.88
CA GLN A 129 7.98 39.85 -40.66
C GLN A 129 9.31 40.66 -40.80
N ARG A 130 10.10 40.71 -39.70
CA ARG A 130 11.42 41.40 -39.76
C ARG A 130 12.39 40.67 -40.67
N ILE A 131 12.42 39.33 -40.62
CA ILE A 131 13.31 38.51 -41.44
C ILE A 131 12.89 38.57 -42.91
N GLU A 132 11.59 38.59 -43.23
CA GLU A 132 11.06 38.77 -44.59
C GLU A 132 11.49 40.11 -45.18
N ILE A 133 11.43 41.19 -44.40
CA ILE A 133 11.91 42.51 -44.85
C ILE A 133 13.43 42.47 -45.10
N GLU A 134 14.21 41.80 -44.25
CA GLU A 134 15.65 41.63 -44.43
C GLU A 134 15.95 40.82 -45.70
N GLU A 135 15.23 39.70 -45.92
CA GLU A 135 15.37 38.88 -47.14
C GLU A 135 15.14 39.71 -48.44
N VAL A 136 14.01 40.41 -48.45
CA VAL A 136 13.69 41.28 -49.63
C VAL A 136 14.76 42.31 -49.86
N ASN A 137 15.33 42.95 -48.86
CA ASN A 137 16.37 43.93 -48.98
C ASN A 137 17.68 43.33 -49.48
N ILE A 138 18.13 42.22 -48.90
CA ILE A 138 19.35 41.54 -49.32
C ILE A 138 19.19 40.92 -50.71
N GLY A 139 18.00 40.34 -51.01
CA GLY A 139 17.70 39.84 -52.36
C GLY A 139 17.82 40.89 -53.42
N LYS A 140 17.25 42.11 -53.24
CA LYS A 140 17.41 43.24 -54.15
C LYS A 140 18.86 43.73 -54.29
N GLU A 141 19.62 43.65 -53.17
CA GLU A 141 21.04 44.02 -53.19
C GLU A 141 21.85 42.98 -53.95
N LEU A 142 21.57 41.68 -53.78
CA LEU A 142 22.20 40.57 -54.48
C LEU A 142 21.92 40.64 -55.99
N GLU A 143 20.67 40.93 -56.42
CA GLU A 143 20.29 41.12 -57.79
C GLU A 143 21.07 42.27 -58.43
N ARG A 144 21.18 43.42 -57.74
CA ARG A 144 22.01 44.56 -58.22
C ARG A 144 23.49 44.20 -58.32
N MET A 145 24.02 43.47 -57.28
CA MET A 145 25.42 43.06 -57.28
C MET A 145 25.71 42.05 -58.38
N SER A 146 24.79 41.11 -58.68
CA SER A 146 24.89 40.17 -59.79
C SER A 146 24.98 40.92 -61.14
N THR A 147 24.11 41.95 -61.38
CA THR A 147 24.13 42.76 -62.57
C THR A 147 25.43 43.54 -62.72
N LEU A 148 26.01 44.07 -61.65
CA LEU A 148 27.29 44.77 -61.63
C LEU A 148 28.46 43.81 -61.88
N LEU A 149 28.42 42.62 -61.38
CA LEU A 149 29.41 41.57 -61.59
C LEU A 149 29.47 41.16 -63.07
N GLU A 150 28.33 40.95 -63.73
CA GLU A 150 28.24 40.64 -65.11
C GLU A 150 28.90 41.69 -65.95
N ARG A 151 28.91 43.00 -65.50
CA ARG A 151 29.58 44.12 -66.13
C ARG A 151 31.02 44.32 -65.69
N ASN A 152 31.58 43.40 -64.85
CA ASN A 152 32.91 43.50 -64.28
C ASN A 152 33.15 44.78 -63.43
N LEU A 153 32.11 45.32 -62.79
CA LEU A 153 32.18 46.54 -61.99
C LEU A 153 32.37 46.29 -60.49
N VAL A 154 32.30 45.04 -60.05
CA VAL A 154 32.51 44.62 -58.65
C VAL A 154 33.36 43.35 -58.60
N ALA A 155 33.98 43.08 -57.44
CA ALA A 155 34.74 41.85 -57.21
C ALA A 155 33.84 40.64 -56.99
N GLN A 156 34.24 39.48 -57.51
CA GLN A 156 33.56 38.21 -57.30
C GLN A 156 33.39 37.93 -55.80
N GLN A 157 34.41 38.24 -55.03
CA GLN A 157 34.41 38.01 -53.58
C GLN A 157 33.27 38.76 -52.84
N ASP A 158 32.95 39.99 -53.29
CA ASP A 158 31.87 40.77 -52.65
C ASP A 158 30.49 40.23 -53.00
N HIS A 159 30.32 39.79 -54.26
CA HIS A 159 29.10 39.07 -54.67
C HIS A 159 28.90 37.75 -53.83
N ASP A 160 29.96 36.92 -53.71
CA ASP A 160 29.89 35.65 -53.04
C ASP A 160 29.57 35.82 -51.51
N ARG A 161 30.15 36.84 -50.88
CA ARG A 161 29.84 37.23 -49.51
C ARG A 161 28.38 37.65 -49.36
N LEU A 162 27.83 38.41 -50.31
CA LEU A 162 26.42 38.79 -50.24
C LEU A 162 25.49 37.65 -50.54
N LYS A 163 25.85 36.69 -51.39
CA LYS A 163 25.14 35.46 -51.66
C LYS A 163 25.09 34.54 -50.41
N GLU A 164 26.22 34.44 -49.74
CA GLU A 164 26.27 33.67 -48.42
C GLU A 164 25.36 34.32 -47.41
N ARG A 165 25.38 35.65 -47.26
CA ARG A 165 24.49 36.37 -46.35
C ARG A 165 23.02 36.20 -46.72
N HIS A 166 22.66 36.18 -47.98
CA HIS A 166 21.31 35.90 -48.44
C HIS A 166 20.88 34.49 -48.10
N SER A 167 21.76 33.50 -48.27
CA SER A 167 21.48 32.10 -47.84
C SER A 167 21.25 31.98 -46.33
N ASP A 168 22.03 32.70 -45.52
CA ASP A 168 21.83 32.73 -44.05
C ASP A 168 20.46 33.31 -43.67
N VAL A 169 20.02 34.38 -44.36
CA VAL A 169 18.68 34.95 -44.10
C VAL A 169 17.57 33.99 -44.50
N LEU A 170 17.72 33.24 -45.59
CA LEU A 170 16.74 32.22 -46.00
C LEU A 170 16.59 31.11 -44.92
N VAL A 171 17.71 30.65 -44.39
CA VAL A 171 17.67 29.66 -43.30
C VAL A 171 16.97 30.22 -42.05
N ARG A 172 17.31 31.47 -41.67
CA ARG A 172 16.65 32.14 -40.55
C ARG A 172 15.15 32.33 -40.77
N LYS A 173 14.74 32.63 -42.00
CA LYS A 173 13.33 32.76 -42.40
C LYS A 173 12.61 31.42 -42.22
N GLN A 174 13.18 30.34 -42.75
CA GLN A 174 12.62 29.02 -42.61
C GLN A 174 12.42 28.62 -41.12
N ILE A 175 13.42 28.85 -40.26
CA ILE A 175 13.30 28.59 -38.81
C ILE A 175 12.17 29.43 -38.19
N ALA A 176 12.00 30.69 -38.63
CA ALA A 176 10.94 31.55 -38.10
C ALA A 176 9.53 31.12 -38.57
N GLU A 177 9.41 30.66 -39.83
CA GLU A 177 8.18 30.10 -40.41
C GLU A 177 7.80 28.81 -39.66
N GLU A 178 8.73 27.88 -39.50
CA GLU A 178 8.55 26.64 -38.77
C GLU A 178 8.10 26.88 -37.31
N ARG A 179 8.74 27.87 -36.65
CA ARG A 179 8.34 28.25 -35.29
C ARG A 179 6.90 28.78 -35.20
N LEU A 180 6.51 29.63 -36.19
CA LEU A 180 5.16 30.16 -36.24
C LEU A 180 4.14 29.06 -36.53
N GLU A 181 4.41 28.16 -37.46
CA GLU A 181 3.56 27.04 -37.82
C GLU A 181 3.36 26.10 -36.61
N LEU A 182 4.43 25.81 -35.85
CA LEU A 182 4.34 25.02 -34.63
C LEU A 182 3.44 25.68 -33.57
N LEU A 183 3.53 27.00 -33.41
CA LEU A 183 2.68 27.75 -32.48
C LEU A 183 1.21 27.82 -32.92
N GLU A 184 0.92 27.87 -34.24
CA GLU A 184 -0.44 28.01 -34.78
C GLU A 184 -1.14 26.65 -34.92
N SER A 185 -0.44 25.64 -35.43
CA SER A 185 -1.03 24.35 -35.80
C SER A 185 -0.64 23.19 -34.88
N GLY A 186 0.43 23.36 -34.08
CA GLY A 186 1.00 22.28 -33.27
C GLY A 186 1.67 21.17 -34.06
N ARG A 187 1.85 21.34 -35.34
CA ARG A 187 2.43 20.36 -36.28
C ARG A 187 3.49 21.02 -37.13
N ILE A 188 4.56 20.31 -37.36
CA ILE A 188 5.60 20.71 -38.28
C ILE A 188 6.23 19.47 -38.89
N GLN A 189 6.49 19.51 -40.18
CA GLN A 189 7.24 18.49 -40.87
C GLN A 189 8.67 19.01 -41.11
N MET A 190 9.63 18.39 -40.44
CA MET A 190 11.05 18.68 -40.59
C MET A 190 11.72 17.49 -41.26
N ASP A 191 12.04 17.61 -42.54
CA ASP A 191 12.56 16.51 -43.37
C ASP A 191 11.66 15.25 -43.28
N ASP A 192 12.17 14.16 -42.70
CA ASP A 192 11.45 12.89 -42.52
C ASP A 192 10.82 12.77 -41.12
N VAL A 193 10.92 13.80 -40.27
CA VAL A 193 10.39 13.77 -38.92
C VAL A 193 9.13 14.63 -38.81
N LEU A 194 8.01 14.00 -38.55
CA LEU A 194 6.76 14.68 -38.22
C LEU A 194 6.75 14.99 -36.71
N ILE A 195 6.82 16.29 -36.37
CA ILE A 195 6.61 16.75 -34.99
C ILE A 195 5.12 17.06 -34.88
N GLU A 196 4.42 16.22 -34.14
CA GLU A 196 2.97 16.33 -33.92
C GLU A 196 2.65 16.73 -32.48
N SER A 197 1.52 17.40 -32.34
CA SER A 197 0.90 17.65 -31.04
C SER A 197 0.28 16.38 -30.41
N VAL A 198 0.45 15.22 -31.05
CA VAL A 198 0.00 13.93 -30.54
C VAL A 198 1.05 13.28 -29.65
N ILE A 199 0.71 13.08 -28.41
CA ILE A 199 1.54 12.38 -27.43
C ILE A 199 1.31 10.89 -27.59
N ARG A 200 2.43 10.14 -27.71
CA ARG A 200 2.42 8.71 -28.00
C ARG A 200 2.96 7.90 -26.82
N ALA A 201 2.55 6.65 -26.75
CA ALA A 201 3.02 5.70 -25.74
C ALA A 201 4.54 5.48 -25.83
N PRO A 202 5.30 5.68 -24.74
CA PRO A 202 6.75 5.46 -24.71
C PRO A 202 7.14 3.97 -24.63
N ILE A 203 6.26 3.15 -24.06
CA ILE A 203 6.44 1.69 -23.87
C ILE A 203 5.14 0.97 -24.23
N ASP A 204 5.23 -0.36 -24.36
CA ASP A 204 4.07 -1.25 -24.40
C ASP A 204 3.51 -1.42 -22.99
N GLY A 205 2.20 -1.49 -22.82
CA GLY A 205 1.62 -1.69 -21.49
C GLY A 205 0.16 -1.29 -21.40
N TYR A 206 -0.36 -1.33 -20.18
CA TYR A 206 -1.72 -0.90 -19.84
C TYR A 206 -1.72 0.51 -19.31
N ILE A 207 -2.70 1.31 -19.69
CA ILE A 207 -2.96 2.60 -19.08
C ILE A 207 -3.57 2.33 -17.68
N LEU A 208 -2.85 2.72 -16.62
CA LEU A 208 -3.33 2.55 -15.26
C LEU A 208 -4.27 3.68 -14.84
N GLU A 209 -3.90 4.91 -15.19
CA GLU A 209 -4.63 6.11 -14.81
C GLU A 209 -4.62 7.13 -15.94
N GLU A 210 -5.72 7.82 -16.09
CA GLU A 210 -5.90 9.02 -16.89
C GLU A 210 -5.98 10.20 -15.93
N LEU A 211 -5.07 11.16 -16.07
CA LEU A 211 -4.85 12.23 -15.09
C LEU A 211 -5.31 13.60 -15.61
N VAL A 212 -5.82 13.66 -16.85
CA VAL A 212 -6.30 14.89 -17.49
C VAL A 212 -7.56 14.65 -18.30
N ASP A 213 -8.42 15.64 -18.38
CA ASP A 213 -9.64 15.63 -19.17
C ASP A 213 -9.52 16.45 -20.47
N VAL A 214 -10.42 16.21 -21.44
CA VAL A 214 -10.53 17.02 -22.65
C VAL A 214 -10.91 18.46 -22.27
N GLY A 215 -10.13 19.41 -22.77
CA GLY A 215 -10.28 20.84 -22.43
C GLY A 215 -9.38 21.31 -21.29
N GLU A 216 -8.62 20.43 -20.65
CA GLU A 216 -7.71 20.80 -19.58
C GLU A 216 -6.41 21.40 -20.12
N PRO A 217 -5.93 22.53 -19.55
CA PRO A 217 -4.65 23.11 -19.90
C PRO A 217 -3.48 22.33 -19.32
N ILE A 218 -2.46 22.07 -20.12
CA ILE A 218 -1.26 21.33 -19.73
C ILE A 218 0.01 22.17 -19.87
N VAL A 219 0.95 21.89 -18.97
CA VAL A 219 2.26 22.53 -18.91
C VAL A 219 3.33 21.55 -19.36
N PRO A 220 4.28 21.97 -20.22
CA PRO A 220 5.31 21.07 -20.75
C PRO A 220 6.35 20.67 -19.70
N LEU A 221 6.94 19.49 -19.90
CA LEU A 221 8.14 19.07 -19.19
C LEU A 221 9.33 19.88 -19.69
N THR A 222 9.96 20.65 -18.82
CA THR A 222 11.17 21.43 -19.10
C THR A 222 12.23 21.21 -18.02
N SER A 223 13.43 21.77 -18.21
CA SER A 223 14.48 21.72 -17.17
C SER A 223 14.08 22.41 -15.86
N TYR A 224 13.06 23.25 -15.87
CA TYR A 224 12.61 24.05 -14.72
C TYR A 224 11.24 23.64 -14.19
N GLN A 225 10.48 22.83 -14.94
CA GLN A 225 9.12 22.43 -14.60
C GLN A 225 8.95 20.92 -14.80
N ALA A 226 8.32 20.26 -13.84
CA ALA A 226 8.09 18.81 -13.88
C ALA A 226 7.10 18.37 -14.98
N GLY A 227 6.38 19.32 -15.60
CA GLY A 227 5.33 19.04 -16.58
C GLY A 227 4.07 18.42 -15.95
N THR A 228 2.93 18.58 -16.59
CA THR A 228 1.67 17.93 -16.18
C THR A 228 1.74 16.46 -16.56
N PRO A 229 1.57 15.52 -15.60
CA PRO A 229 1.38 14.10 -15.92
C PRO A 229 0.01 13.93 -16.59
N LEU A 230 -0.03 13.19 -17.70
CA LEU A 230 -1.22 13.01 -18.52
C LEU A 230 -1.87 11.65 -18.30
N MET A 231 -1.04 10.63 -18.34
CA MET A 231 -1.43 9.23 -18.15
C MET A 231 -0.28 8.47 -17.49
N THR A 232 -0.62 7.40 -16.82
CA THR A 232 0.36 6.44 -16.30
C THR A 232 0.25 5.14 -17.06
N ILE A 233 1.36 4.65 -17.63
CA ILE A 233 1.43 3.38 -18.38
C ILE A 233 2.37 2.43 -17.64
N ALA A 234 1.97 1.16 -17.54
CA ALA A 234 2.79 0.14 -16.89
C ALA A 234 2.68 -1.23 -17.56
N GLU A 235 3.76 -1.99 -17.42
CA GLU A 235 3.80 -3.40 -17.77
C GLU A 235 3.19 -4.25 -16.64
N MET A 236 2.03 -4.88 -16.88
CA MET A 236 1.32 -5.67 -15.88
C MET A 236 1.77 -7.14 -15.80
N GLU A 237 2.71 -7.55 -16.64
CA GLU A 237 3.27 -8.90 -16.61
C GLU A 237 4.20 -9.10 -15.42
N ASN A 238 5.04 -8.09 -15.13
CA ASN A 238 6.01 -8.07 -14.05
C ASN A 238 5.51 -7.18 -12.92
N LEU A 239 4.94 -7.82 -11.90
CA LEU A 239 4.50 -7.15 -10.69
C LEU A 239 5.43 -7.48 -9.54
N LEU A 240 5.70 -6.48 -8.71
CA LEU A 240 6.48 -6.58 -7.48
C LEU A 240 5.58 -6.22 -6.28
N PHE A 241 5.88 -6.80 -5.14
CA PHE A 241 5.42 -6.21 -3.88
C PHE A 241 6.46 -5.20 -3.43
N LYS A 242 6.04 -3.97 -3.18
CA LYS A 242 6.83 -2.93 -2.53
C LYS A 242 6.24 -2.61 -1.18
N GLY A 243 7.04 -2.74 -0.14
CA GLY A 243 6.60 -2.54 1.22
C GLY A 243 7.73 -2.22 2.17
N THR A 244 7.40 -2.25 3.45
CA THR A 244 8.35 -1.93 4.53
C THR A 244 8.35 -3.00 5.60
N VAL A 245 9.53 -3.25 6.18
CA VAL A 245 9.76 -4.14 7.34
C VAL A 245 10.26 -3.29 8.50
N ASP A 246 9.83 -3.64 9.71
CA ASP A 246 10.27 -2.99 10.94
C ASP A 246 11.79 -3.21 11.21
N GLU A 247 12.42 -2.23 11.87
CA GLU A 247 13.84 -2.27 12.25
C GLU A 247 14.19 -3.51 13.10
N ILE A 248 13.24 -4.01 13.90
CA ILE A 248 13.47 -5.17 14.79
C ILE A 248 13.69 -6.45 13.97
N ASP A 249 12.98 -6.60 12.85
CA ASP A 249 12.96 -7.81 12.04
C ASP A 249 13.96 -7.79 10.89
N ILE A 250 14.32 -6.58 10.38
CA ILE A 250 15.15 -6.46 9.16
C ILE A 250 16.52 -7.13 9.30
N GLY A 251 17.08 -7.17 10.51
CA GLY A 251 18.37 -7.81 10.77
C GLY A 251 18.40 -9.31 10.48
N LYS A 252 17.23 -9.95 10.40
CA LYS A 252 17.05 -11.38 10.09
C LYS A 252 16.69 -11.63 8.63
N VAL A 253 16.24 -10.60 7.90
CA VAL A 253 15.79 -10.71 6.51
C VAL A 253 16.96 -10.63 5.55
N HIS A 254 16.99 -11.54 4.56
CA HIS A 254 18.01 -11.61 3.54
C HIS A 254 17.39 -11.76 2.15
N ILE A 255 18.11 -11.30 1.13
CA ILE A 255 17.73 -11.50 -0.28
C ILE A 255 17.67 -13.00 -0.57
N GLY A 256 16.64 -13.42 -1.32
CA GLY A 256 16.39 -14.81 -1.66
C GLY A 256 15.51 -15.57 -0.67
N MET A 257 15.06 -14.93 0.43
CA MET A 257 14.12 -15.57 1.33
C MET A 257 12.74 -15.75 0.71
N PRO A 258 12.11 -16.93 0.92
CA PRO A 258 10.76 -17.19 0.43
C PRO A 258 9.73 -16.35 1.20
N VAL A 259 8.71 -15.88 0.46
CA VAL A 259 7.67 -15.01 0.98
C VAL A 259 6.29 -15.55 0.62
N GLU A 260 5.38 -15.51 1.58
CA GLU A 260 3.97 -15.77 1.40
C GLU A 260 3.20 -14.43 1.43
N LEU A 261 2.71 -14.00 0.26
CA LEU A 261 1.96 -12.75 0.09
C LEU A 261 0.46 -13.00 0.29
N LYS A 262 -0.15 -12.24 1.18
CA LYS A 262 -1.59 -12.23 1.45
C LYS A 262 -2.16 -10.90 0.98
N ILE A 263 -2.95 -10.94 -0.08
CA ILE A 263 -3.53 -9.77 -0.70
C ILE A 263 -4.92 -9.52 -0.14
N GLY A 264 -5.18 -8.31 0.33
CA GLY A 264 -6.47 -7.96 0.96
C GLY A 264 -7.68 -8.18 0.04
N ALA A 265 -7.51 -7.97 -1.26
CA ALA A 265 -8.56 -8.20 -2.27
C ALA A 265 -8.77 -9.69 -2.60
N LEU A 266 -7.83 -10.58 -2.27
CA LEU A 266 -7.83 -12.01 -2.62
C LEU A 266 -7.53 -12.88 -1.38
N PRO A 267 -8.40 -12.89 -0.37
CA PRO A 267 -8.11 -13.51 0.93
C PRO A 267 -7.98 -15.03 0.89
N ALA A 268 -8.46 -15.69 -0.16
CA ALA A 268 -8.37 -17.15 -0.31
C ALA A 268 -7.05 -17.60 -0.96
N ASP A 269 -6.33 -16.69 -1.62
CA ASP A 269 -5.15 -17.01 -2.40
C ASP A 269 -3.88 -16.53 -1.66
N THR A 270 -2.94 -17.42 -1.46
CA THR A 270 -1.59 -17.07 -1.00
C THR A 270 -0.65 -17.07 -2.20
N ILE A 271 -0.14 -15.92 -2.53
CA ILE A 271 0.81 -15.71 -3.63
C ILE A 271 2.23 -15.98 -3.11
N LEU A 272 3.06 -16.62 -3.91
CA LEU A 272 4.43 -16.88 -3.53
C LEU A 272 5.38 -15.87 -4.16
N GLY A 273 6.36 -15.47 -3.39
CA GLY A 273 7.39 -14.52 -3.81
C GLY A 273 8.74 -14.81 -3.16
N GLU A 274 9.71 -14.00 -3.53
CA GLU A 274 11.07 -14.04 -3.02
C GLU A 274 11.58 -12.61 -2.80
N VAL A 275 12.26 -12.36 -1.69
CA VAL A 275 12.87 -11.06 -1.41
C VAL A 275 13.94 -10.76 -2.47
N SER A 276 13.71 -9.74 -3.29
CA SER A 276 14.62 -9.33 -4.37
C SER A 276 15.53 -8.17 -3.99
N HIS A 277 15.03 -7.24 -3.18
CA HIS A 277 15.78 -6.06 -2.78
C HIS A 277 15.46 -5.64 -1.35
N ILE A 278 16.50 -5.16 -0.63
CA ILE A 278 16.37 -4.57 0.70
C ILE A 278 17.11 -3.24 0.68
N SER A 279 16.41 -2.16 1.03
CA SER A 279 17.02 -0.82 1.11
C SER A 279 18.09 -0.77 2.20
N LEU A 280 19.24 -0.18 1.87
CA LEU A 280 20.31 0.07 2.85
C LEU A 280 20.04 1.28 3.74
N LYS A 281 18.97 2.03 3.45
CA LYS A 281 18.58 3.21 4.20
C LYS A 281 17.19 3.04 4.77
N ALA A 282 17.08 3.21 6.09
CA ALA A 282 15.80 3.29 6.76
C ALA A 282 15.04 4.57 6.39
N MET A 283 13.74 4.52 6.53
CA MET A 283 12.84 5.67 6.47
C MET A 283 11.99 5.71 7.75
N GLU A 284 11.51 6.89 8.10
CA GLU A 284 10.56 7.06 9.21
C GLU A 284 9.15 7.09 8.63
N GLN A 285 8.30 6.21 9.08
CA GLN A 285 6.90 6.12 8.69
C GLN A 285 6.06 5.92 9.96
N ASP A 286 5.06 6.77 10.17
CA ASP A 286 4.13 6.68 11.32
C ASP A 286 4.84 6.60 12.68
N ASN A 287 5.95 7.33 12.86
CA ASN A 287 6.82 7.31 14.05
C ASN A 287 7.56 5.97 14.29
N ALA A 288 7.63 5.11 13.31
CA ALA A 288 8.42 3.87 13.35
C ALA A 288 9.56 3.95 12.33
N THR A 289 10.69 3.36 12.68
CA THR A 289 11.81 3.17 11.75
C THR A 289 11.56 1.91 10.94
N VAL A 290 11.43 2.06 9.61
CA VAL A 290 11.16 0.94 8.71
C VAL A 290 12.14 0.92 7.55
N PHE A 291 12.33 -0.26 6.97
CA PHE A 291 13.20 -0.46 5.82
C PHE A 291 12.38 -0.84 4.59
N PRO A 292 12.47 -0.09 3.49
CA PRO A 292 11.86 -0.47 2.24
C PRO A 292 12.43 -1.78 1.70
N ILE A 293 11.54 -2.66 1.23
CA ILE A 293 11.89 -3.91 0.59
C ILE A 293 11.07 -4.12 -0.69
N GLU A 294 11.64 -4.90 -1.61
CA GLU A 294 10.93 -5.36 -2.80
C GLU A 294 10.94 -6.88 -2.84
N ILE A 295 9.81 -7.45 -3.23
CA ILE A 295 9.61 -8.89 -3.33
C ILE A 295 9.10 -9.18 -4.74
N THR A 296 9.84 -10.03 -5.45
CA THR A 296 9.43 -10.51 -6.76
C THR A 296 8.38 -11.61 -6.60
N ILE A 297 7.29 -11.52 -7.33
CA ILE A 297 6.23 -12.51 -7.33
C ILE A 297 6.65 -13.67 -8.23
N THR A 298 6.83 -14.86 -7.66
CA THR A 298 7.28 -16.06 -8.39
C THR A 298 6.13 -16.92 -8.87
N ASP A 299 5.02 -16.98 -8.13
CA ASP A 299 3.84 -17.76 -8.50
C ASP A 299 2.55 -17.04 -8.12
N LYS A 300 1.80 -16.60 -9.13
CA LYS A 300 0.52 -15.91 -8.99
C LYS A 300 -0.65 -16.89 -8.72
N LYS A 301 -0.43 -18.20 -8.79
CA LYS A 301 -1.47 -19.26 -8.67
C LYS A 301 -2.72 -19.00 -9.50
N GLY A 302 -2.57 -18.33 -10.64
CA GLY A 302 -3.67 -17.98 -11.54
C GLY A 302 -4.49 -16.75 -11.10
N ALA A 303 -4.11 -16.07 -10.03
CA ALA A 303 -4.77 -14.85 -9.57
C ALA A 303 -4.50 -13.67 -10.51
N ILE A 304 -5.51 -12.86 -10.75
CA ILE A 304 -5.39 -11.61 -11.50
C ILE A 304 -5.04 -10.52 -10.49
N LEU A 305 -3.79 -10.07 -10.54
CA LEU A 305 -3.29 -9.00 -9.69
C LEU A 305 -3.48 -7.64 -10.37
N ARG A 306 -3.79 -6.64 -9.58
CA ARG A 306 -3.86 -5.24 -10.03
C ARG A 306 -2.85 -4.39 -9.27
N ALA A 307 -2.31 -3.39 -9.94
CA ALA A 307 -1.52 -2.35 -9.29
C ALA A 307 -2.32 -1.66 -8.18
N GLY A 308 -1.67 -1.31 -7.07
CA GLY A 308 -2.30 -0.68 -5.92
C GLY A 308 -2.99 -1.63 -4.93
N TYR A 309 -3.01 -2.96 -5.17
CA TYR A 309 -3.55 -3.88 -4.17
C TYR A 309 -2.69 -3.89 -2.91
N SER A 310 -3.31 -3.66 -1.76
CA SER A 310 -2.65 -3.79 -0.47
C SER A 310 -2.33 -5.27 -0.18
N ALA A 311 -1.14 -5.53 0.31
CA ALA A 311 -0.70 -6.87 0.65
C ALA A 311 0.14 -6.88 1.93
N ASN A 312 0.03 -8.00 2.65
CA ASN A 312 0.92 -8.36 3.74
C ASN A 312 1.84 -9.47 3.26
N ALA A 313 3.13 -9.30 3.46
CA ALA A 313 4.14 -10.27 3.09
C ALA A 313 4.71 -10.94 4.34
N ASP A 314 4.45 -12.22 4.50
CA ASP A 314 5.07 -13.08 5.53
C ASP A 314 6.40 -13.60 4.97
N ILE A 315 7.52 -12.99 5.36
CA ILE A 315 8.88 -13.39 4.95
C ILE A 315 9.31 -14.53 5.86
N ILE A 316 9.56 -15.70 5.31
CA ILE A 316 9.91 -16.91 6.07
C ILE A 316 11.40 -16.86 6.42
N ILE A 317 11.71 -16.59 7.69
CA ILE A 317 13.07 -16.56 8.21
C ILE A 317 13.57 -17.99 8.43
N GLU A 318 12.80 -18.77 9.18
CA GLU A 318 13.13 -20.16 9.47
C GLU A 318 11.85 -20.98 9.61
N ARG A 319 11.90 -22.24 9.22
CA ARG A 319 10.77 -23.18 9.32
C ARG A 319 11.24 -24.48 9.95
N MET A 320 10.67 -24.83 11.09
CA MET A 320 10.91 -26.09 11.79
C MET A 320 9.67 -26.99 11.67
N THR A 321 9.81 -28.08 10.94
CA THR A 321 8.75 -29.06 10.70
C THR A 321 8.95 -30.30 11.57
N ASN A 322 7.87 -31.03 11.86
CA ASN A 322 7.90 -32.25 12.66
C ASN A 322 8.60 -32.08 14.03
N THR A 323 8.26 -31.01 14.74
CA THR A 323 8.75 -30.75 16.09
C THR A 323 7.57 -30.77 17.07
N LEU A 324 7.84 -31.10 18.34
CA LEU A 324 6.83 -30.98 19.39
C LEU A 324 6.49 -29.53 19.59
N THR A 325 5.20 -29.18 19.63
CA THR A 325 4.72 -27.83 19.73
C THR A 325 3.76 -27.66 20.89
N ILE A 326 3.88 -26.54 21.57
CA ILE A 326 2.96 -26.09 22.64
C ILE A 326 2.68 -24.60 22.46
N PRO A 327 1.52 -24.09 22.90
CA PRO A 327 1.30 -22.66 22.94
C PRO A 327 2.32 -21.96 23.85
N GLU A 328 2.92 -20.87 23.39
CA GLU A 328 3.95 -20.15 24.15
C GLU A 328 3.44 -19.67 25.52
N ARG A 329 2.15 -19.36 25.64
CA ARG A 329 1.51 -18.92 26.89
C ARG A 329 1.57 -19.92 28.05
N VAL A 330 1.84 -21.20 27.78
CA VAL A 330 1.94 -22.23 28.85
C VAL A 330 3.38 -22.38 29.35
N VAL A 331 4.35 -21.78 28.71
CA VAL A 331 5.77 -21.80 29.07
C VAL A 331 6.09 -20.68 30.06
N GLU A 332 6.76 -21.02 31.15
CA GLU A 332 7.30 -20.02 32.07
C GLU A 332 8.80 -19.95 31.97
N MET A 333 9.30 -18.75 31.65
CA MET A 333 10.73 -18.48 31.59
C MET A 333 11.21 -17.98 32.95
N ARG A 334 12.16 -18.69 33.59
CA ARG A 334 12.81 -18.31 34.85
C ARG A 334 14.30 -18.49 34.71
N ASP A 335 15.05 -17.46 34.98
CA ASP A 335 16.53 -17.45 34.94
C ASP A 335 17.11 -18.04 33.64
N GLY A 336 16.45 -17.78 32.50
CA GLY A 336 16.88 -18.26 31.18
C GLY A 336 16.53 -19.72 30.89
N LYS A 337 15.76 -20.39 31.77
CA LYS A 337 15.25 -21.76 31.59
C LYS A 337 13.73 -21.74 31.41
N ALA A 338 13.23 -22.66 30.61
CA ALA A 338 11.81 -22.84 30.35
C ALA A 338 11.23 -23.95 31.18
N PHE A 339 10.07 -23.69 31.81
CA PHE A 339 9.34 -24.64 32.64
C PHE A 339 7.88 -24.74 32.21
N VAL A 340 7.32 -25.94 32.35
CA VAL A 340 5.91 -26.19 32.08
C VAL A 340 5.34 -27.08 33.20
N ASP A 341 4.06 -26.93 33.52
CA ASP A 341 3.35 -27.81 34.42
C ASP A 341 2.69 -28.94 33.65
N VAL A 342 3.14 -30.17 33.83
CA VAL A 342 2.61 -31.36 33.17
C VAL A 342 1.66 -32.10 34.14
N SER A 343 0.57 -32.67 33.60
CA SER A 343 -0.33 -33.52 34.39
C SER A 343 0.42 -34.72 34.94
N GLY A 344 0.41 -34.89 36.25
CA GLY A 344 1.01 -36.05 36.89
C GLY A 344 0.15 -37.34 36.78
N THR A 345 0.68 -38.44 37.28
CA THR A 345 0.01 -39.77 37.24
C THR A 345 -1.23 -39.88 38.14
N GLU A 346 -1.35 -39.02 39.15
CA GLU A 346 -2.54 -38.98 40.03
C GLU A 346 -3.49 -37.86 39.58
N PRO A 347 -4.82 -38.06 39.62
CA PRO A 347 -5.78 -37.03 39.28
C PRO A 347 -5.55 -35.74 40.07
N GLY A 348 -5.25 -34.61 39.39
CA GLY A 348 -4.97 -33.32 40.02
C GLY A 348 -3.54 -33.10 40.51
N SER A 349 -2.60 -34.03 40.27
CA SER A 349 -1.18 -33.81 40.57
C SER A 349 -0.52 -33.04 39.40
N ARG A 350 0.32 -32.08 39.76
CA ARG A 350 1.12 -31.28 38.81
C ARG A 350 2.59 -31.53 39.03
N VAL A 351 3.32 -31.69 37.95
CA VAL A 351 4.77 -31.84 37.99
C VAL A 351 5.36 -30.75 37.13
N GLU A 352 6.08 -29.84 37.77
CA GLU A 352 6.89 -28.85 37.02
C GLU A 352 8.05 -29.56 36.34
N ARG A 353 8.18 -29.36 35.05
CA ARG A 353 9.23 -29.99 34.24
C ARG A 353 10.03 -28.92 33.49
N GLU A 354 11.35 -28.97 33.62
CA GLU A 354 12.27 -28.15 32.84
C GLU A 354 12.27 -28.69 31.39
N ILE A 355 12.10 -27.78 30.42
CA ILE A 355 12.10 -28.09 28.99
C ILE A 355 13.13 -27.27 28.28
N THR A 356 13.59 -27.78 27.14
CA THR A 356 14.39 -26.98 26.22
C THR A 356 13.50 -26.54 25.07
N VAL A 357 13.38 -25.23 24.89
CA VAL A 357 12.59 -24.64 23.82
C VAL A 357 13.47 -24.25 22.66
N GLY A 358 12.89 -24.27 21.46
CA GLY A 358 13.52 -23.83 20.22
C GLY A 358 12.86 -22.56 19.70
N MET A 359 12.56 -22.56 18.41
CA MET A 359 11.92 -21.46 17.70
C MET A 359 10.50 -21.21 18.22
N SER A 360 10.07 -19.94 18.24
CA SER A 360 8.70 -19.51 18.51
C SER A 360 8.17 -18.61 17.41
N ASP A 361 6.86 -18.67 17.13
CA ASP A 361 6.13 -17.76 16.27
C ASP A 361 5.26 -16.76 17.06
N ALA A 362 5.56 -16.57 18.36
CA ALA A 362 4.81 -15.79 19.35
C ALA A 362 3.43 -16.35 19.74
N ILE A 363 2.98 -17.43 19.12
CA ILE A 363 1.75 -18.17 19.47
C ILE A 363 2.13 -19.56 19.94
N THR A 364 3.00 -20.21 19.19
CA THR A 364 3.42 -21.60 19.38
C THR A 364 4.94 -21.64 19.49
N ILE A 365 5.45 -22.44 20.41
CA ILE A 365 6.88 -22.65 20.61
C ILE A 365 7.25 -24.10 20.35
N ALA A 366 8.37 -24.30 19.67
CA ALA A 366 8.93 -25.62 19.45
C ALA A 366 9.61 -26.14 20.72
N VAL A 367 9.40 -27.38 21.07
CA VAL A 367 10.06 -28.06 22.21
C VAL A 367 11.07 -29.07 21.66
N THR A 368 12.34 -28.85 21.98
CA THR A 368 13.43 -29.73 21.52
C THR A 368 13.72 -30.86 22.48
N SER A 369 13.42 -30.70 23.77
CA SER A 369 13.54 -31.78 24.77
C SER A 369 12.70 -31.51 26.02
N GLY A 370 12.39 -32.56 26.75
CA GLY A 370 11.68 -32.49 28.06
C GLY A 370 10.19 -32.83 27.99
N LEU A 371 9.59 -32.96 26.78
CA LEU A 371 8.21 -33.43 26.61
C LEU A 371 8.16 -34.56 25.58
N GLU A 372 7.08 -35.33 25.63
CA GLU A 372 6.74 -36.36 24.65
C GLU A 372 5.41 -36.05 23.98
N GLU A 373 5.20 -36.60 22.78
CA GLU A 373 3.92 -36.45 22.08
C GLU A 373 2.77 -37.05 22.92
N GLY A 374 1.71 -36.28 23.11
CA GLY A 374 0.56 -36.66 23.93
C GLY A 374 0.64 -36.22 25.39
N ASP A 375 1.78 -35.66 25.86
CA ASP A 375 1.83 -35.05 27.20
C ASP A 375 0.77 -33.94 27.31
N LYS A 376 0.19 -33.80 28.52
CA LYS A 376 -0.80 -32.76 28.81
C LYS A 376 -0.18 -31.67 29.66
N VAL A 377 -0.04 -30.50 29.07
CA VAL A 377 0.50 -29.30 29.72
C VAL A 377 -0.64 -28.42 30.20
N LEU A 378 -0.56 -27.93 31.43
CA LEU A 378 -1.57 -27.11 32.07
C LEU A 378 -1.66 -25.73 31.38
N GLU A 379 -2.86 -25.38 30.98
CA GLU A 379 -3.14 -24.02 30.52
C GLU A 379 -3.36 -23.09 31.70
N ARG A 380 -2.48 -22.14 31.91
CA ARG A 380 -2.64 -21.15 32.99
C ARG A 380 -3.76 -20.17 32.63
N PRO A 381 -4.73 -19.94 33.53
CA PRO A 381 -5.77 -18.96 33.27
C PRO A 381 -5.16 -17.58 33.12
N ILE A 382 -5.59 -16.84 32.08
CA ILE A 382 -5.23 -15.46 31.88
C ILE A 382 -5.68 -14.68 33.12
N LYS A 383 -4.74 -14.10 33.88
CA LYS A 383 -5.06 -13.18 34.97
C LYS A 383 -5.82 -11.98 34.38
N THR A 384 -7.14 -12.03 34.46
CA THR A 384 -7.97 -10.86 34.13
C THR A 384 -7.65 -9.79 35.18
N LEU A 385 -6.92 -8.75 34.79
CA LEU A 385 -6.73 -7.55 35.60
C LEU A 385 -8.11 -6.93 35.81
N THR A 386 -8.73 -7.20 36.94
CA THR A 386 -9.90 -6.47 37.39
C THR A 386 -9.41 -5.06 37.74
N ILE A 387 -9.58 -4.12 36.81
CA ILE A 387 -9.38 -2.69 37.11
C ILE A 387 -10.44 -2.32 38.14
N ARG A 388 -10.00 -1.99 39.35
CA ARG A 388 -10.82 -1.39 40.43
C ARG A 388 -10.85 0.12 40.25
#